data_2ebac8914acc01497cd8faf795942726
#
_entry.id   2ebac8914acc01497cd8faf795942726
#
_cell.length_a   1.000
_cell.length_b   1.000
_cell.length_c   1.000
_cell.angle_alpha   90.00
_cell.angle_beta   90.00
_cell.angle_gamma   90.00
#
_symmetry.space_group_name_H-M   'P 1'
#
loop_
_entity.id
_entity.type
_entity.pdbx_description
1 polymer ?
#
loop_
_entity_poly.entity_id
_entity_poly.type
_entity_poly.pdbx_seq_one_letter_code
_entity_poly.pdbx_strand_id
1 'polypeptide(L)'
;MKITFCLPSFAEHPIGGFKMVFEYANRLSKNGHKVNIVFLTEYKFNRYTSNLKLKKLMSIPFNWFYPNWFKLDRKVSKIATPYLDDRDFPNSDIVVATAVNTAQIVSKLPKRCGEKYYFIQGFENWTVPDEEVYDTYKLGMKNIVVSNWLYKIVKPYDPNVKVVKNPIDTGVFKVKKSIYDRNKFSLCMLYHKSEMKGIPVVLKAIDLVKEKYPDLKVTMFGVHQQGEEIKKEWITYYQKVKADKLCDIYNNTAIFVCASVNEGFGLTGAESMACGNALASTSYKGVFEYAVDKKNALLSPVNNYVELANNIIKLIEDDELRIKLAEDGSKCIGRYSFEEATKTLEDIFTEGL
;
A
#
# COMPACT_ATOMS: atom_id res chain seq x y z
N MET A 1 -22.54 -3.24 -12.94
CA MET A 1 -21.62 -4.34 -13.29
C MET A 1 -21.49 -5.34 -12.15
N LYS A 2 -21.12 -6.59 -12.47
CA LYS A 2 -20.67 -7.60 -11.50
C LYS A 2 -19.15 -7.66 -11.58
N ILE A 3 -18.46 -7.32 -10.50
CA ILE A 3 -17.00 -7.20 -10.45
C ILE A 3 -16.45 -8.18 -9.43
N THR A 4 -15.45 -8.96 -9.83
CA THR A 4 -14.79 -9.93 -8.93
C THR A 4 -13.30 -9.62 -8.83
N PHE A 5 -12.82 -9.31 -7.60
CA PHE A 5 -11.40 -9.20 -7.31
C PHE A 5 -10.86 -10.55 -6.83
N CYS A 6 -9.69 -10.96 -7.35
CA CYS A 6 -8.97 -12.15 -6.91
C CYS A 6 -7.74 -11.74 -6.10
N LEU A 7 -7.72 -12.10 -4.82
CA LEU A 7 -6.64 -11.82 -3.89
C LEU A 7 -5.82 -13.08 -3.59
N PRO A 8 -4.49 -12.95 -3.42
CA PRO A 8 -3.59 -14.11 -3.31
C PRO A 8 -3.74 -14.91 -2.01
N SER A 9 -4.38 -14.33 -1.00
CA SER A 9 -4.59 -14.96 0.30
C SER A 9 -5.62 -14.17 1.12
N PHE A 10 -5.89 -14.62 2.35
CA PHE A 10 -6.56 -13.79 3.35
C PHE A 10 -5.63 -12.71 3.86
N ALA A 11 -6.16 -11.50 4.02
CA ALA A 11 -5.47 -10.43 4.73
C ALA A 11 -5.62 -10.62 6.25
N GLU A 12 -4.69 -11.28 6.89
CA GLU A 12 -4.69 -11.48 8.36
C GLU A 12 -4.28 -10.23 9.14
N HIS A 13 -3.59 -9.30 8.47
CA HIS A 13 -3.15 -8.00 9.01
C HIS A 13 -3.19 -6.93 7.92
N PRO A 14 -3.11 -5.65 8.29
CA PRO A 14 -3.08 -4.58 7.31
C PRO A 14 -1.93 -4.73 6.31
N ILE A 15 -2.29 -4.83 5.03
CA ILE A 15 -1.39 -4.86 3.89
C ILE A 15 -1.90 -3.83 2.89
N GLY A 16 -1.04 -2.94 2.40
CA GLY A 16 -1.43 -1.82 1.54
C GLY A 16 -2.22 -2.23 0.31
N GLY A 17 -1.75 -3.25 -0.43
CA GLY A 17 -2.44 -3.73 -1.63
C GLY A 17 -3.83 -4.30 -1.35
N PHE A 18 -4.00 -5.04 -0.26
CA PHE A 18 -5.31 -5.55 0.17
C PHE A 18 -6.24 -4.41 0.61
N LYS A 19 -5.71 -3.43 1.38
CA LYS A 19 -6.46 -2.24 1.78
C LYS A 19 -7.04 -1.52 0.56
N MET A 20 -6.24 -1.32 -0.48
CA MET A 20 -6.70 -0.66 -1.71
C MET A 20 -7.83 -1.42 -2.38
N VAL A 21 -7.72 -2.74 -2.52
CA VAL A 21 -8.80 -3.56 -3.09
C VAL A 21 -10.08 -3.48 -2.25
N PHE A 22 -9.98 -3.52 -0.93
CA PHE A 22 -11.14 -3.42 -0.03
C PHE A 22 -11.81 -2.04 -0.11
N GLU A 23 -11.01 -0.98 -0.22
CA GLU A 23 -11.51 0.38 -0.40
C GLU A 23 -12.25 0.54 -1.74
N TYR A 24 -11.70 0.03 -2.84
CA TYR A 24 -12.40 0.01 -4.12
C TYR A 24 -13.66 -0.86 -4.06
N ALA A 25 -13.60 -2.04 -3.46
CA ALA A 25 -14.76 -2.93 -3.33
C ALA A 25 -15.92 -2.25 -2.59
N ASN A 26 -15.64 -1.52 -1.50
CA ASN A 26 -16.65 -0.78 -0.76
C ASN A 26 -17.28 0.35 -1.58
N ARG A 27 -16.46 1.11 -2.31
CA ARG A 27 -16.94 2.25 -3.11
C ARG A 27 -17.73 1.80 -4.33
N LEU A 28 -17.21 0.81 -5.06
CA LEU A 28 -17.92 0.20 -6.18
C LEU A 28 -19.27 -0.40 -5.74
N SER A 29 -19.31 -1.04 -4.56
CA SER A 29 -20.57 -1.53 -3.97
C SER A 29 -21.55 -0.40 -3.64
N LYS A 30 -21.06 0.71 -3.11
CA LYS A 30 -21.89 1.92 -2.85
C LYS A 30 -22.41 2.56 -4.13
N ASN A 31 -21.63 2.51 -5.21
CA ASN A 31 -22.00 3.00 -6.53
C ASN A 31 -22.99 2.05 -7.27
N GLY A 32 -23.45 1.00 -6.60
CA GLY A 32 -24.47 0.09 -7.12
C GLY A 32 -23.94 -1.13 -7.89
N HIS A 33 -22.64 -1.37 -7.90
CA HIS A 33 -22.07 -2.56 -8.49
C HIS A 33 -22.19 -3.76 -7.55
N LYS A 34 -22.35 -4.97 -8.11
CA LYS A 34 -22.26 -6.23 -7.37
C LYS A 34 -20.79 -6.65 -7.29
N VAL A 35 -20.20 -6.56 -6.09
CA VAL A 35 -18.78 -6.82 -5.90
C VAL A 35 -18.56 -8.13 -5.13
N ASN A 36 -17.64 -8.95 -5.65
CA ASN A 36 -17.16 -10.16 -4.99
C ASN A 36 -15.65 -10.06 -4.76
N ILE A 37 -15.17 -10.68 -3.70
CA ILE A 37 -13.74 -10.87 -3.43
C ILE A 37 -13.48 -12.36 -3.26
N VAL A 38 -12.66 -12.92 -4.14
CA VAL A 38 -12.18 -14.29 -4.08
C VAL A 38 -10.82 -14.29 -3.39
N PHE A 39 -10.70 -15.02 -2.27
CA PHE A 39 -9.46 -15.23 -1.54
C PHE A 39 -8.92 -16.62 -1.84
N LEU A 40 -7.71 -16.70 -2.39
CA LEU A 40 -7.04 -17.98 -2.61
C LEU A 40 -6.51 -18.54 -1.29
N THR A 41 -6.79 -19.80 -0.99
CA THR A 41 -6.43 -20.43 0.28
C THR A 41 -5.63 -21.71 0.11
N GLU A 42 -5.28 -22.05 -1.13
CA GLU A 42 -4.62 -23.31 -1.45
C GLU A 42 -3.41 -23.58 -0.54
N TYR A 43 -2.48 -22.62 -0.47
CA TYR A 43 -1.23 -22.76 0.28
C TYR A 43 -1.40 -22.67 1.80
N LYS A 44 -2.49 -22.06 2.29
CA LYS A 44 -2.70 -21.84 3.73
C LYS A 44 -2.82 -23.14 4.51
N PHE A 45 -3.44 -24.14 3.91
CA PHE A 45 -3.76 -25.40 4.58
C PHE A 45 -2.85 -26.56 4.19
N ASN A 46 -1.78 -26.32 3.41
CA ASN A 46 -0.85 -27.34 2.95
C ASN A 46 -0.21 -28.15 4.09
N ARG A 47 0.05 -27.49 5.24
CA ARG A 47 0.59 -28.17 6.43
C ARG A 47 -0.38 -29.14 7.11
N TYR A 48 -1.67 -29.08 6.79
CA TYR A 48 -2.70 -29.92 7.41
C TYR A 48 -3.21 -31.03 6.48
N THR A 49 -3.32 -30.72 5.18
CA THR A 49 -3.89 -31.67 4.21
C THR A 49 -3.55 -31.26 2.78
N SER A 50 -3.41 -32.24 1.88
CA SER A 50 -3.37 -32.04 0.43
C SER A 50 -4.75 -32.15 -0.22
N ASN A 51 -5.78 -32.62 0.50
CA ASN A 51 -7.12 -32.82 -0.04
C ASN A 51 -7.84 -31.47 -0.23
N LEU A 52 -8.10 -31.08 -1.48
CA LEU A 52 -8.74 -29.80 -1.83
C LEU A 52 -10.16 -29.66 -1.27
N LYS A 53 -10.94 -30.74 -1.18
CA LYS A 53 -12.30 -30.71 -0.59
C LYS A 53 -12.25 -30.38 0.90
N LEU A 54 -11.28 -30.96 1.61
CA LEU A 54 -11.07 -30.68 3.02
C LEU A 54 -10.55 -29.25 3.23
N LYS A 55 -9.60 -28.79 2.40
CA LYS A 55 -9.16 -27.38 2.41
C LYS A 55 -10.34 -26.42 2.17
N LYS A 56 -11.25 -26.76 1.24
CA LYS A 56 -12.45 -25.95 0.98
C LYS A 56 -13.33 -25.85 2.23
N LEU A 57 -13.60 -26.95 2.89
CA LEU A 57 -14.38 -26.95 4.14
C LEU A 57 -13.70 -26.08 5.21
N MET A 58 -12.39 -26.20 5.37
CA MET A 58 -11.59 -25.39 6.30
C MET A 58 -11.57 -23.90 5.92
N SER A 59 -11.80 -23.54 4.65
CA SER A 59 -11.82 -22.16 4.16
C SER A 59 -13.13 -21.41 4.49
N ILE A 60 -14.25 -22.13 4.66
CA ILE A 60 -15.59 -21.51 4.83
C ILE A 60 -15.65 -20.53 6.01
N PRO A 61 -15.15 -20.85 7.22
CA PRO A 61 -15.22 -19.93 8.35
C PRO A 61 -14.50 -18.61 8.11
N PHE A 62 -13.46 -18.61 7.26
CA PHE A 62 -12.68 -17.41 6.97
C PHE A 62 -13.50 -16.34 6.23
N ASN A 63 -14.55 -16.70 5.50
CA ASN A 63 -15.46 -15.75 4.88
C ASN A 63 -16.16 -14.86 5.93
N TRP A 64 -16.33 -15.34 7.16
CA TRP A 64 -16.99 -14.58 8.21
C TRP A 64 -16.00 -13.77 9.04
N PHE A 65 -14.80 -14.30 9.30
CA PHE A 65 -13.83 -13.69 10.20
C PHE A 65 -12.87 -12.71 9.52
N TYR A 66 -12.67 -12.79 8.20
CA TYR A 66 -11.68 -11.97 7.52
C TYR A 66 -12.29 -11.07 6.42
N PRO A 67 -11.69 -9.89 6.19
CA PRO A 67 -10.65 -9.26 7.02
C PRO A 67 -11.25 -8.78 8.37
N ASN A 68 -10.50 -8.97 9.47
CA ASN A 68 -10.94 -8.52 10.81
C ASN A 68 -10.45 -7.10 11.16
N TRP A 69 -9.49 -6.60 10.40
CA TRP A 69 -8.89 -5.27 10.58
C TRP A 69 -9.47 -4.19 9.66
N PHE A 70 -10.29 -4.58 8.68
CA PHE A 70 -10.94 -3.69 7.72
C PHE A 70 -12.44 -3.98 7.65
N LYS A 71 -13.25 -2.92 7.62
CA LYS A 71 -14.70 -3.04 7.54
C LYS A 71 -15.15 -3.07 6.08
N LEU A 72 -15.38 -4.26 5.55
CA LEU A 72 -16.04 -4.44 4.25
C LEU A 72 -17.53 -4.14 4.35
N ASP A 73 -18.08 -3.53 3.30
CA ASP A 73 -19.52 -3.35 3.12
C ASP A 73 -20.21 -4.73 3.12
N ARG A 74 -21.38 -4.84 3.77
CA ARG A 74 -22.13 -6.10 3.86
C ARG A 74 -22.59 -6.63 2.50
N LYS A 75 -22.68 -5.77 1.49
CA LYS A 75 -23.06 -6.13 0.11
C LYS A 75 -21.90 -6.73 -0.68
N VAL A 76 -20.66 -6.59 -0.21
CA VAL A 76 -19.48 -7.23 -0.82
C VAL A 76 -19.43 -8.69 -0.43
N SER A 77 -19.57 -9.58 -1.40
CA SER A 77 -19.51 -11.03 -1.19
C SER A 77 -18.06 -11.49 -1.04
N LYS A 78 -17.82 -12.41 -0.12
CA LYS A 78 -16.50 -13.00 0.14
C LYS A 78 -16.52 -14.49 -0.18
N ILE A 79 -15.54 -14.97 -0.93
CA ILE A 79 -15.42 -16.36 -1.37
C ILE A 79 -14.00 -16.84 -1.08
N ALA A 80 -13.85 -17.70 -0.10
CA ALA A 80 -12.58 -18.38 0.20
C ALA A 80 -12.49 -19.69 -0.57
N THR A 81 -11.41 -19.87 -1.35
CA THR A 81 -11.25 -21.05 -2.20
C THR A 81 -9.82 -21.59 -2.24
N PRO A 82 -9.63 -22.92 -2.07
CA PRO A 82 -8.37 -23.57 -2.35
C PRO A 82 -8.21 -23.95 -3.83
N TYR A 83 -9.25 -23.77 -4.64
CA TYR A 83 -9.21 -24.11 -6.07
C TYR A 83 -8.53 -22.98 -6.85
N LEU A 84 -7.60 -23.36 -7.70
CA LEU A 84 -6.86 -22.44 -8.57
C LEU A 84 -7.46 -22.43 -10.01
N ASP A 85 -8.72 -22.78 -10.13
CA ASP A 85 -9.52 -22.82 -11.35
C ASP A 85 -10.86 -22.10 -11.15
N ASP A 86 -11.76 -22.22 -12.10
CA ASP A 86 -13.01 -21.46 -12.16
C ASP A 86 -14.14 -21.97 -11.23
N ARG A 87 -13.96 -23.07 -10.50
CA ARG A 87 -15.03 -23.75 -9.74
C ARG A 87 -15.78 -22.84 -8.77
N ASP A 88 -15.07 -21.96 -8.06
CA ASP A 88 -15.65 -21.06 -7.07
C ASP A 88 -15.70 -19.59 -7.55
N PHE A 89 -15.27 -19.32 -8.79
CA PHE A 89 -15.41 -17.98 -9.34
C PHE A 89 -16.84 -17.73 -9.82
N PRO A 90 -17.49 -16.65 -9.35
CA PRO A 90 -18.85 -16.31 -9.76
C PRO A 90 -18.88 -15.82 -11.22
N ASN A 91 -20.04 -15.94 -11.87
CA ASN A 91 -20.28 -15.25 -13.14
C ASN A 91 -20.21 -13.75 -12.93
N SER A 92 -19.35 -13.08 -13.66
CA SER A 92 -19.05 -11.65 -13.53
C SER A 92 -18.96 -10.98 -14.88
N ASP A 93 -19.08 -9.66 -14.91
CA ASP A 93 -18.78 -8.85 -16.09
C ASP A 93 -17.28 -8.56 -16.16
N ILE A 94 -16.64 -8.44 -14.97
CA ILE A 94 -15.23 -8.08 -14.77
C ILE A 94 -14.60 -9.02 -13.75
N VAL A 95 -13.39 -9.53 -14.05
CA VAL A 95 -12.54 -10.22 -13.06
C VAL A 95 -11.15 -9.57 -13.02
N VAL A 96 -10.67 -9.28 -11.81
CA VAL A 96 -9.44 -8.50 -11.58
C VAL A 96 -8.44 -9.33 -10.78
N ALA A 97 -7.30 -9.64 -11.39
CA ALA A 97 -6.11 -10.14 -10.68
C ALA A 97 -5.45 -8.99 -9.91
N THR A 98 -4.85 -9.27 -8.74
CA THR A 98 -4.26 -8.25 -7.88
C THR A 98 -2.82 -8.53 -7.44
N ALA A 99 -2.25 -9.64 -7.89
CA ALA A 99 -0.87 -10.07 -7.62
C ALA A 99 -0.39 -11.03 -8.72
N VAL A 100 0.92 -11.27 -8.80
CA VAL A 100 1.55 -12.16 -9.80
C VAL A 100 0.91 -13.54 -9.85
N ASN A 101 0.72 -14.19 -8.69
CA ASN A 101 0.10 -15.52 -8.64
C ASN A 101 -1.39 -15.51 -9.02
N THR A 102 -2.13 -14.44 -8.71
CA THR A 102 -3.53 -14.31 -9.15
C THR A 102 -3.65 -14.03 -10.64
N ALA A 103 -2.66 -13.37 -11.25
CA ALA A 103 -2.63 -13.09 -12.68
C ALA A 103 -2.60 -14.38 -13.50
N GLN A 104 -1.78 -15.36 -13.10
CA GLN A 104 -1.70 -16.67 -13.76
C GLN A 104 -3.02 -17.45 -13.70
N ILE A 105 -3.80 -17.29 -12.62
CA ILE A 105 -5.08 -17.97 -12.43
C ILE A 105 -6.17 -17.25 -13.22
N VAL A 106 -6.29 -15.93 -13.06
CA VAL A 106 -7.33 -15.11 -13.69
C VAL A 106 -7.21 -15.18 -15.22
N SER A 107 -5.99 -15.17 -15.76
CA SER A 107 -5.78 -15.27 -17.22
C SER A 107 -6.42 -16.52 -17.85
N LYS A 108 -6.51 -17.63 -17.09
CA LYS A 108 -7.04 -18.92 -17.56
C LYS A 108 -8.54 -19.10 -17.30
N LEU A 109 -9.20 -18.17 -16.60
CA LEU A 109 -10.63 -18.29 -16.29
C LEU A 109 -11.48 -18.24 -17.57
N PRO A 110 -12.62 -18.96 -17.62
CA PRO A 110 -13.52 -18.97 -18.78
C PRO A 110 -14.26 -17.62 -18.91
N LYS A 111 -14.82 -17.36 -20.11
CA LYS A 111 -15.55 -16.12 -20.44
C LYS A 111 -16.67 -15.77 -19.46
N ARG A 112 -17.32 -16.77 -18.83
CA ARG A 112 -18.37 -16.51 -17.82
C ARG A 112 -17.89 -15.69 -16.60
N CYS A 113 -16.56 -15.68 -16.34
CA CYS A 113 -15.95 -14.88 -15.27
C CYS A 113 -15.73 -13.42 -15.67
N GLY A 114 -16.01 -13.03 -16.93
CA GLY A 114 -15.97 -11.67 -17.44
C GLY A 114 -14.65 -11.28 -18.08
N GLU A 115 -14.56 -9.98 -18.45
CA GLU A 115 -13.33 -9.36 -18.95
C GLU A 115 -12.26 -9.36 -17.89
N LYS A 116 -11.03 -9.65 -18.30
CA LYS A 116 -9.90 -9.90 -17.41
C LYS A 116 -9.02 -8.68 -17.29
N TYR A 117 -8.81 -8.26 -16.06
CA TYR A 117 -7.92 -7.15 -15.70
C TYR A 117 -6.83 -7.62 -14.76
N TYR A 118 -5.69 -6.97 -14.82
CA TYR A 118 -4.62 -7.11 -13.82
C TYR A 118 -4.31 -5.77 -13.19
N PHE A 119 -4.67 -5.62 -11.91
CA PHE A 119 -4.41 -4.43 -11.10
C PHE A 119 -3.06 -4.55 -10.40
N ILE A 120 -2.02 -3.96 -11.00
CA ILE A 120 -0.60 -4.07 -10.62
C ILE A 120 -0.27 -2.98 -9.61
N GLN A 121 -0.02 -3.39 -8.37
CA GLN A 121 0.23 -2.47 -7.25
C GLN A 121 1.71 -2.34 -6.88
N GLY A 122 2.58 -3.15 -7.49
CA GLY A 122 4.03 -3.13 -7.29
C GLY A 122 4.73 -4.01 -8.30
N PHE A 123 6.05 -3.94 -8.34
CA PHE A 123 6.88 -4.89 -9.07
C PHE A 123 7.23 -6.02 -8.12
N GLU A 124 6.47 -7.13 -8.17
CA GLU A 124 6.43 -8.16 -7.13
C GLU A 124 7.56 -9.20 -7.25
N ASN A 125 8.79 -8.76 -7.51
CA ASN A 125 9.95 -9.64 -7.65
C ASN A 125 10.48 -10.23 -6.32
N TRP A 126 9.81 -9.94 -5.22
CA TRP A 126 10.05 -10.61 -3.93
C TRP A 126 9.33 -11.97 -3.81
N THR A 127 8.45 -12.29 -4.74
CA THR A 127 7.71 -13.57 -4.76
C THR A 127 8.23 -14.51 -5.83
N VAL A 128 8.69 -13.98 -6.96
CA VAL A 128 9.18 -14.71 -8.15
C VAL A 128 10.30 -13.92 -8.83
N PRO A 129 11.15 -14.53 -9.68
CA PRO A 129 12.13 -13.82 -10.49
C PRO A 129 11.52 -12.74 -11.40
N ASP A 130 12.33 -11.74 -11.78
CA ASP A 130 11.90 -10.61 -12.60
C ASP A 130 11.25 -11.05 -13.92
N GLU A 131 11.78 -12.09 -14.59
CA GLU A 131 11.25 -12.62 -15.84
C GLU A 131 9.81 -13.13 -15.69
N GLU A 132 9.54 -13.82 -14.58
CA GLU A 132 8.18 -14.31 -14.30
C GLU A 132 7.22 -13.16 -14.02
N VAL A 133 7.68 -12.09 -13.38
CA VAL A 133 6.87 -10.87 -13.20
C VAL A 133 6.52 -10.27 -14.55
N TYR A 134 7.50 -10.09 -15.46
CA TYR A 134 7.27 -9.57 -16.81
C TYR A 134 6.34 -10.44 -17.64
N ASP A 135 6.41 -11.76 -17.48
CA ASP A 135 5.52 -12.68 -18.22
C ASP A 135 4.07 -12.52 -17.79
N THR A 136 3.78 -12.13 -16.55
CA THR A 136 2.39 -11.88 -16.13
C THR A 136 1.76 -10.70 -16.87
N TYR A 137 2.55 -9.72 -17.33
CA TYR A 137 2.05 -8.57 -18.07
C TYR A 137 1.61 -8.90 -19.50
N LYS A 138 2.05 -10.06 -20.03
CA LYS A 138 1.76 -10.57 -21.39
C LYS A 138 0.60 -11.58 -21.45
N LEU A 139 -0.09 -11.82 -20.33
CA LEU A 139 -1.14 -12.85 -20.22
C LEU A 139 -2.47 -12.49 -20.93
N GLY A 140 -2.50 -11.41 -21.72
CA GLY A 140 -3.68 -11.01 -22.49
C GLY A 140 -4.78 -10.34 -21.63
N MET A 141 -4.48 -9.95 -20.41
CA MET A 141 -5.36 -9.16 -19.56
C MET A 141 -5.16 -7.66 -19.79
N LYS A 142 -6.17 -6.85 -19.50
CA LYS A 142 -6.05 -5.39 -19.52
C LYS A 142 -5.31 -4.93 -18.26
N ASN A 143 -4.09 -4.42 -18.41
CA ASN A 143 -3.25 -4.03 -17.26
C ASN A 143 -3.62 -2.64 -16.75
N ILE A 144 -3.74 -2.51 -15.43
CA ILE A 144 -3.94 -1.25 -14.70
C ILE A 144 -2.81 -1.14 -13.67
N VAL A 145 -2.12 -0.01 -13.65
CA VAL A 145 -1.01 0.25 -12.73
C VAL A 145 -1.29 1.43 -11.81
N VAL A 146 -0.67 1.45 -10.62
CA VAL A 146 -0.93 2.49 -9.61
C VAL A 146 0.03 3.66 -9.66
N SER A 147 0.99 3.67 -10.61
CA SER A 147 2.03 4.68 -10.68
C SER A 147 2.64 4.82 -12.08
N ASN A 148 3.21 5.99 -12.37
CA ASN A 148 3.87 6.25 -13.66
C ASN A 148 5.14 5.41 -13.85
N TRP A 149 5.85 5.05 -12.77
CA TRP A 149 7.01 4.20 -12.92
C TRP A 149 6.63 2.75 -13.27
N LEU A 150 5.54 2.22 -12.71
CA LEU A 150 4.98 0.92 -13.12
C LEU A 150 4.45 0.98 -14.55
N TYR A 151 3.82 2.09 -14.96
CA TYR A 151 3.42 2.31 -16.34
C TYR A 151 4.60 2.15 -17.31
N LYS A 152 5.74 2.76 -17.00
CA LYS A 152 6.96 2.64 -17.85
C LYS A 152 7.47 1.20 -17.94
N ILE A 153 7.30 0.40 -16.90
CA ILE A 153 7.69 -1.02 -16.87
C ILE A 153 6.72 -1.87 -17.68
N VAL A 154 5.41 -1.64 -17.54
CA VAL A 154 4.37 -2.50 -18.13
C VAL A 154 4.12 -2.15 -19.59
N LYS A 155 4.24 -0.87 -19.98
CA LYS A 155 3.95 -0.39 -21.35
C LYS A 155 4.66 -1.13 -22.49
N PRO A 156 5.91 -1.62 -22.36
CA PRO A 156 6.54 -2.43 -23.41
C PRO A 156 5.82 -3.77 -23.68
N TYR A 157 5.06 -4.26 -22.70
CA TYR A 157 4.33 -5.55 -22.76
C TYR A 157 2.83 -5.36 -23.06
N ASP A 158 2.27 -4.23 -22.62
CA ASP A 158 0.90 -3.82 -22.91
C ASP A 158 0.85 -2.32 -23.26
N PRO A 159 0.80 -1.99 -24.57
CA PRO A 159 0.71 -0.58 -25.01
C PRO A 159 -0.55 0.15 -24.52
N ASN A 160 -1.59 -0.58 -24.12
CA ASN A 160 -2.88 -0.05 -23.67
C ASN A 160 -2.99 0.06 -22.14
N VAL A 161 -1.91 -0.22 -21.40
CA VAL A 161 -1.90 -0.15 -19.94
C VAL A 161 -2.45 1.21 -19.44
N LYS A 162 -3.35 1.15 -18.47
CA LYS A 162 -3.99 2.34 -17.86
C LYS A 162 -3.36 2.64 -16.50
N VAL A 163 -3.42 3.91 -16.09
CA VAL A 163 -2.92 4.34 -14.78
C VAL A 163 -4.09 4.77 -13.89
N VAL A 164 -4.20 4.15 -12.72
CA VAL A 164 -5.11 4.56 -11.65
C VAL A 164 -4.25 4.80 -10.41
N LYS A 165 -3.89 6.05 -10.15
CA LYS A 165 -3.03 6.41 -9.02
C LYS A 165 -3.69 6.04 -7.70
N ASN A 166 -2.90 5.52 -6.75
CA ASN A 166 -3.42 5.19 -5.44
C ASN A 166 -3.95 6.44 -4.73
N PRO A 167 -5.22 6.46 -4.32
CA PRO A 167 -5.79 7.55 -3.55
C PRO A 167 -5.43 7.45 -2.06
N ILE A 168 -5.57 8.58 -1.36
CA ILE A 168 -5.42 8.68 0.09
C ILE A 168 -6.77 9.06 0.71
N ASP A 169 -7.13 8.41 1.80
CA ASP A 169 -8.35 8.73 2.54
C ASP A 169 -8.15 10.01 3.36
N THR A 170 -8.38 11.16 2.71
CA THR A 170 -8.29 12.48 3.34
C THR A 170 -9.43 12.76 4.33
N GLY A 171 -10.47 11.94 4.36
CA GLY A 171 -11.47 11.95 5.44
C GLY A 171 -10.87 11.50 6.77
N VAL A 172 -9.95 10.53 6.72
CA VAL A 172 -9.22 10.00 7.88
C VAL A 172 -7.89 10.72 8.06
N PHE A 173 -7.02 10.70 7.05
CA PHE A 173 -5.67 11.29 7.09
C PHE A 173 -5.72 12.76 6.68
N LYS A 174 -5.71 13.63 7.66
CA LYS A 174 -5.75 15.09 7.50
C LYS A 174 -5.05 15.79 8.64
N VAL A 175 -4.72 17.04 8.45
CA VAL A 175 -4.18 17.90 9.51
C VAL A 175 -5.24 18.13 10.58
N LYS A 176 -5.00 17.61 11.79
CA LYS A 176 -5.82 17.83 13.00
C LYS A 176 -5.13 18.75 13.99
N LYS A 177 -3.80 18.72 14.05
CA LYS A 177 -2.97 19.56 14.89
C LYS A 177 -2.16 20.50 14.00
N SER A 178 -2.11 21.78 14.36
CA SER A 178 -1.32 22.79 13.66
C SER A 178 0.11 22.30 13.40
N ILE A 179 0.58 22.47 12.17
CA ILE A 179 1.94 22.09 11.74
C ILE A 179 2.97 22.92 12.51
N TYR A 180 2.66 24.18 12.84
CA TYR A 180 3.51 25.12 13.55
C TYR A 180 3.77 24.71 15.01
N ASP A 181 2.80 24.01 15.64
CA ASP A 181 2.85 23.62 17.05
C ASP A 181 3.49 22.24 17.29
N ARG A 182 4.06 21.64 16.27
CA ARG A 182 4.65 20.30 16.38
C ARG A 182 6.10 20.40 16.83
N ASN A 183 6.48 19.51 17.77
CA ASN A 183 7.86 19.41 18.21
C ASN A 183 8.76 18.94 17.05
N LYS A 184 9.71 19.78 16.65
CA LYS A 184 10.66 19.50 15.56
C LYS A 184 11.55 18.28 15.81
N PHE A 185 11.76 17.89 17.07
CA PHE A 185 12.51 16.68 17.45
C PHE A 185 11.61 15.41 17.47
N SER A 186 10.42 15.46 16.91
CA SER A 186 9.52 14.32 16.84
C SER A 186 9.48 13.72 15.44
N LEU A 187 9.92 12.47 15.32
CA LEU A 187 9.87 11.70 14.08
C LEU A 187 8.84 10.58 14.16
N CYS A 188 8.26 10.20 13.02
CA CYS A 188 7.56 8.92 12.91
C CYS A 188 7.95 8.15 11.65
N MET A 189 7.78 6.82 11.68
CA MET A 189 8.10 5.93 10.58
C MET A 189 7.43 4.57 10.70
N LEU A 190 7.34 3.88 9.57
CA LEU A 190 6.92 2.48 9.52
C LEU A 190 8.06 1.56 9.96
N TYR A 191 7.77 0.62 10.86
CA TYR A 191 8.62 -0.53 11.14
C TYR A 191 8.11 -1.78 10.41
N HIS A 192 8.96 -2.43 9.63
CA HIS A 192 8.61 -3.61 8.86
C HIS A 192 9.82 -4.52 8.66
N LYS A 193 9.62 -5.85 8.68
CA LYS A 193 10.72 -6.82 8.56
C LYS A 193 11.21 -7.06 7.14
N SER A 194 10.50 -6.58 6.11
CA SER A 194 10.95 -6.70 4.72
C SER A 194 12.15 -5.80 4.46
N GLU A 195 13.17 -6.31 3.83
CA GLU A 195 14.36 -5.57 3.40
C GLU A 195 14.02 -4.39 2.49
N MET A 196 12.94 -4.54 1.69
CA MET A 196 12.45 -3.48 0.80
C MET A 196 12.02 -2.22 1.53
N LYS A 197 11.79 -2.28 2.85
CA LYS A 197 11.44 -1.11 3.69
C LYS A 197 12.64 -0.39 4.29
N GLY A 198 13.86 -0.92 4.11
CA GLY A 198 15.11 -0.25 4.46
C GLY A 198 15.27 0.07 5.95
N ILE A 199 14.72 -0.77 6.85
CA ILE A 199 14.80 -0.53 8.30
C ILE A 199 16.25 -0.38 8.79
N PRO A 200 17.22 -1.19 8.36
CA PRO A 200 18.61 -0.99 8.78
C PRO A 200 19.18 0.38 8.37
N VAL A 201 18.75 0.90 7.22
CA VAL A 201 19.19 2.21 6.70
C VAL A 201 18.62 3.35 7.56
N VAL A 202 17.30 3.29 7.84
CA VAL A 202 16.66 4.33 8.65
C VAL A 202 17.16 4.33 10.09
N LEU A 203 17.44 3.16 10.69
CA LEU A 203 17.99 3.08 12.04
C LEU A 203 19.37 3.73 12.13
N LYS A 204 20.28 3.48 11.18
CA LYS A 204 21.57 4.18 11.11
C LYS A 204 21.39 5.69 10.95
N ALA A 205 20.45 6.12 10.12
CA ALA A 205 20.19 7.56 9.93
C ALA A 205 19.70 8.23 11.22
N ILE A 206 18.71 7.64 11.90
CA ILE A 206 18.18 8.21 13.13
C ILE A 206 19.16 8.13 14.31
N ASP A 207 20.06 7.14 14.35
CA ASP A 207 21.12 7.07 15.35
C ASP A 207 22.09 8.28 15.21
N LEU A 208 22.51 8.62 13.97
CA LEU A 208 23.31 9.85 13.73
C LEU A 208 22.59 11.11 14.14
N VAL A 209 21.27 11.21 13.89
CA VAL A 209 20.46 12.35 14.30
C VAL A 209 20.36 12.40 15.82
N LYS A 210 20.21 11.26 16.50
CA LYS A 210 20.10 11.14 17.97
C LYS A 210 21.39 11.56 18.67
N GLU A 211 22.54 11.22 18.11
CA GLU A 211 23.85 11.68 18.62
C GLU A 211 23.94 13.20 18.63
N LYS A 212 23.43 13.86 17.58
CA LYS A 212 23.43 15.33 17.48
C LYS A 212 22.33 15.99 18.35
N TYR A 213 21.15 15.34 18.47
CA TYR A 213 19.99 15.87 19.17
C TYR A 213 19.48 14.87 20.22
N PRO A 214 19.98 14.97 21.48
CA PRO A 214 19.57 14.07 22.57
C PRO A 214 18.07 14.07 22.87
N ASP A 215 17.35 15.17 22.56
CA ASP A 215 15.90 15.31 22.78
C ASP A 215 15.05 14.62 21.68
N LEU A 216 15.67 14.03 20.66
CA LEU A 216 14.98 13.33 19.59
C LEU A 216 14.10 12.21 20.14
N LYS A 217 12.83 12.20 19.71
CA LYS A 217 11.83 11.16 20.01
C LYS A 217 11.33 10.56 18.71
N VAL A 218 11.29 9.24 18.64
CA VAL A 218 10.84 8.51 17.45
C VAL A 218 9.64 7.67 17.79
N THR A 219 8.60 7.78 16.99
CA THR A 219 7.41 6.93 17.07
C THR A 219 7.42 5.99 15.86
N MET A 220 7.48 4.70 16.12
CA MET A 220 7.37 3.67 15.09
C MET A 220 6.03 2.96 15.18
N PHE A 221 5.52 2.53 14.05
CA PHE A 221 4.31 1.71 13.98
C PHE A 221 4.49 0.60 12.95
N GLY A 222 3.79 -0.52 13.14
CA GLY A 222 3.88 -1.65 12.23
C GLY A 222 2.98 -2.80 12.61
N VAL A 223 3.04 -3.90 11.84
CA VAL A 223 2.23 -5.10 12.08
C VAL A 223 3.02 -6.19 12.82
N HIS A 224 4.33 -6.17 12.72
CA HIS A 224 5.22 -7.15 13.33
C HIS A 224 5.40 -6.91 14.83
N GLN A 225 5.87 -7.90 15.55
CA GLN A 225 6.35 -7.69 16.93
C GLN A 225 7.57 -6.76 16.92
N GLN A 226 7.70 -5.99 17.99
CA GLN A 226 8.85 -5.09 18.20
C GLN A 226 10.14 -5.89 18.17
N GLY A 227 11.05 -5.53 17.27
CA GLY A 227 12.40 -6.11 17.21
C GLY A 227 13.30 -5.54 18.32
N GLU A 228 14.35 -6.28 18.69
CA GLU A 228 15.34 -5.83 19.69
C GLU A 228 16.05 -4.54 19.23
N GLU A 229 16.25 -4.37 17.94
CA GLU A 229 16.93 -3.23 17.32
C GLU A 229 16.20 -1.90 17.52
N ILE A 230 14.90 -1.94 17.83
CA ILE A 230 14.07 -0.75 18.10
C ILE A 230 13.65 -0.63 19.58
N LYS A 231 14.16 -1.47 20.47
CA LYS A 231 13.96 -1.35 21.93
C LYS A 231 14.94 -0.35 22.52
N LYS A 232 14.68 0.93 22.27
CA LYS A 232 15.46 2.07 22.80
C LYS A 232 14.52 2.99 23.57
N GLU A 233 14.95 3.61 24.68
CA GLU A 233 14.12 4.48 25.54
C GLU A 233 13.49 5.67 24.79
N TRP A 234 14.14 6.14 23.74
CA TRP A 234 13.67 7.26 22.92
C TRP A 234 12.83 6.82 21.71
N ILE A 235 12.53 5.49 21.56
CA ILE A 235 11.66 4.91 20.52
C ILE A 235 10.39 4.38 21.17
N THR A 236 9.25 4.90 20.74
CA THR A 236 7.93 4.35 21.08
C THR A 236 7.41 3.52 19.92
N TYR A 237 7.01 2.27 20.16
CA TYR A 237 6.47 1.39 19.14
C TYR A 237 4.99 1.08 19.35
N TYR A 238 4.22 1.20 18.28
CA TYR A 238 2.80 0.84 18.24
C TYR A 238 2.56 -0.30 17.26
N GLN A 239 2.07 -1.43 17.76
CA GLN A 239 1.76 -2.61 16.94
C GLN A 239 0.30 -2.61 16.48
N LYS A 240 0.05 -2.87 15.18
CA LYS A 240 -1.29 -3.09 14.59
C LYS A 240 -2.27 -1.95 14.89
N VAL A 241 -1.85 -0.72 14.71
CA VAL A 241 -2.70 0.46 14.93
C VAL A 241 -3.80 0.58 13.88
N LYS A 242 -4.97 1.05 14.32
CA LYS A 242 -6.07 1.41 13.41
C LYS A 242 -5.78 2.77 12.74
N ALA A 243 -6.48 3.07 11.65
CA ALA A 243 -6.26 4.27 10.85
C ALA A 243 -6.39 5.58 11.65
N ASP A 244 -7.37 5.69 12.56
CA ASP A 244 -7.54 6.87 13.41
C ASP A 244 -6.33 7.10 14.32
N LYS A 245 -5.84 6.03 14.98
CA LYS A 245 -4.63 6.11 15.82
C LYS A 245 -3.39 6.41 14.99
N LEU A 246 -3.30 5.88 13.77
CA LEU A 246 -2.21 6.19 12.86
C LEU A 246 -2.23 7.66 12.43
N CYS A 247 -3.41 8.21 12.14
CA CYS A 247 -3.60 9.63 11.89
C CYS A 247 -3.14 10.48 13.09
N ASP A 248 -3.44 10.06 14.33
CA ASP A 248 -3.00 10.76 15.52
C ASP A 248 -1.47 10.70 15.71
N ILE A 249 -0.82 9.56 15.37
CA ILE A 249 0.65 9.44 15.37
C ILE A 249 1.24 10.47 14.39
N TYR A 250 0.75 10.53 13.16
CA TYR A 250 1.20 11.50 12.16
C TYR A 250 1.00 12.96 12.65
N ASN A 251 -0.15 13.27 13.24
CA ASN A 251 -0.44 14.62 13.73
C ASN A 251 0.38 15.04 14.94
N ASN A 252 0.90 14.11 15.73
CA ASN A 252 1.74 14.40 16.90
C ASN A 252 3.24 14.39 16.61
N THR A 253 3.62 14.20 15.34
CA THR A 253 5.01 14.23 14.90
C THR A 253 5.21 15.28 13.82
N ALA A 254 6.41 15.86 13.73
CA ALA A 254 6.73 16.90 12.76
C ALA A 254 7.26 16.33 11.45
N ILE A 255 8.03 15.24 11.52
CA ILE A 255 8.76 14.68 10.39
C ILE A 255 8.39 13.20 10.22
N PHE A 256 8.08 12.79 8.99
CA PHE A 256 7.98 11.38 8.62
C PHE A 256 9.24 10.94 7.89
N VAL A 257 9.80 9.79 8.29
CA VAL A 257 11.02 9.25 7.70
C VAL A 257 10.70 7.93 6.98
N CYS A 258 11.17 7.80 5.74
CA CYS A 258 11.04 6.59 4.95
C CYS A 258 12.38 6.24 4.30
N ALA A 259 12.81 4.98 4.44
CA ALA A 259 14.05 4.49 3.82
C ALA A 259 13.80 3.33 2.84
N SER A 260 12.60 3.24 2.29
CA SER A 260 12.23 2.17 1.36
C SER A 260 13.17 2.10 0.17
N VAL A 261 13.45 0.88 -0.28
CA VAL A 261 14.28 0.59 -1.46
C VAL A 261 13.41 0.53 -2.72
N ASN A 262 12.23 -0.09 -2.59
CA ASN A 262 11.29 -0.22 -3.68
C ASN A 262 9.85 -0.31 -3.16
N GLU A 263 8.96 0.49 -3.72
CA GLU A 263 7.51 0.42 -3.48
C GLU A 263 6.75 0.82 -4.75
N GLY A 264 5.54 0.29 -4.89
CA GLY A 264 4.65 0.67 -6.00
C GLY A 264 4.22 2.12 -5.94
N PHE A 265 3.92 2.61 -4.73
CA PHE A 265 3.48 3.99 -4.47
C PHE A 265 4.06 4.55 -3.16
N GLY A 266 3.93 3.82 -2.04
CA GLY A 266 4.38 4.29 -0.72
C GLY A 266 3.28 5.00 0.07
N LEU A 267 2.19 4.28 0.35
CA LEU A 267 0.99 4.83 1.01
C LEU A 267 1.29 5.53 2.33
N THR A 268 2.18 5.00 3.17
CA THR A 268 2.49 5.60 4.50
C THR A 268 3.14 6.97 4.39
N GLY A 269 4.01 7.18 3.38
CA GLY A 269 4.58 8.49 3.09
C GLY A 269 3.51 9.50 2.67
N ALA A 270 2.62 9.12 1.76
CA ALA A 270 1.53 9.96 1.31
C ALA A 270 0.50 10.24 2.44
N GLU A 271 0.12 9.23 3.24
CA GLU A 271 -0.76 9.40 4.40
C GLU A 271 -0.18 10.37 5.44
N SER A 272 1.14 10.30 5.69
CA SER A 272 1.83 11.21 6.61
C SER A 272 1.85 12.64 6.08
N MET A 273 2.11 12.83 4.79
CA MET A 273 2.04 14.15 4.14
C MET A 273 0.63 14.74 4.20
N ALA A 274 -0.42 13.92 3.99
CA ALA A 274 -1.81 14.35 4.15
C ALA A 274 -2.09 14.88 5.58
N CYS A 275 -1.42 14.30 6.58
CA CYS A 275 -1.50 14.75 7.97
C CYS A 275 -0.57 15.92 8.29
N GLY A 276 0.20 16.46 7.33
CA GLY A 276 1.08 17.61 7.52
C GLY A 276 2.43 17.27 8.16
N ASN A 277 3.00 16.09 7.90
CA ASN A 277 4.39 15.82 8.22
C ASN A 277 5.31 16.32 7.09
N ALA A 278 6.46 16.89 7.44
CA ALA A 278 7.54 17.05 6.49
C ALA A 278 8.15 15.68 6.16
N LEU A 279 8.24 15.34 4.88
CA LEU A 279 8.73 14.04 4.43
C LEU A 279 10.25 14.08 4.19
N ALA A 280 11.02 13.25 4.92
CA ALA A 280 12.39 12.88 4.59
C ALA A 280 12.39 11.43 4.10
N SER A 281 12.68 11.20 2.82
CA SER A 281 12.55 9.87 2.22
C SER A 281 13.73 9.52 1.33
N THR A 282 13.96 8.23 1.16
CA THR A 282 14.75 7.76 0.03
C THR A 282 13.98 7.93 -1.28
N SER A 283 14.71 8.06 -2.39
CA SER A 283 14.18 8.24 -3.75
C SER A 283 13.77 6.91 -4.39
N TYR A 284 13.01 6.05 -3.67
CA TYR A 284 12.41 4.87 -4.27
C TYR A 284 11.39 5.28 -5.34
N LYS A 285 11.23 4.45 -6.36
CA LYS A 285 10.53 4.85 -7.59
C LYS A 285 9.10 5.35 -7.36
N GLY A 286 8.35 4.71 -6.46
CA GLY A 286 6.96 5.09 -6.15
C GLY A 286 6.82 6.44 -5.44
N VAL A 287 7.85 6.96 -4.77
CA VAL A 287 7.78 8.25 -4.05
C VAL A 287 7.58 9.43 -5.01
N PHE A 288 8.11 9.34 -6.24
CA PHE A 288 7.98 10.40 -7.25
C PHE A 288 6.55 10.62 -7.75
N GLU A 289 5.60 9.77 -7.37
CA GLU A 289 4.20 10.00 -7.68
C GLU A 289 3.62 11.21 -6.93
N TYR A 290 4.13 11.50 -5.73
CA TYR A 290 3.60 12.56 -4.87
C TYR A 290 4.67 13.46 -4.23
N ALA A 291 5.94 13.06 -4.23
CA ALA A 291 7.04 13.83 -3.66
C ALA A 291 7.98 14.37 -4.74
N VAL A 292 8.31 15.66 -4.62
CA VAL A 292 9.29 16.38 -5.45
C VAL A 292 10.33 16.96 -4.52
N ASP A 293 11.59 16.55 -4.73
CA ASP A 293 12.70 16.98 -3.88
C ASP A 293 12.79 18.51 -3.75
N LYS A 294 13.03 18.99 -2.55
CA LYS A 294 13.14 20.41 -2.16
C LYS A 294 11.88 21.26 -2.43
N LYS A 295 10.79 20.65 -2.92
CA LYS A 295 9.53 21.35 -3.17
C LYS A 295 8.46 20.98 -2.13
N ASN A 296 8.26 19.68 -1.86
CA ASN A 296 7.30 19.19 -0.87
C ASN A 296 7.82 17.99 -0.05
N ALA A 297 9.10 17.65 -0.22
CA ALA A 297 9.82 16.60 0.51
C ALA A 297 11.33 16.86 0.40
N LEU A 298 12.13 16.18 1.24
CA LEU A 298 13.57 16.02 1.02
C LEU A 298 13.85 14.55 0.66
N LEU A 299 14.50 14.33 -0.48
CA LEU A 299 14.80 12.99 -0.99
C LEU A 299 16.31 12.74 -0.95
N SER A 300 16.70 11.54 -0.55
CA SER A 300 18.06 11.03 -0.57
C SER A 300 18.17 9.78 -1.45
N PRO A 301 19.35 9.43 -1.98
CA PRO A 301 19.52 8.17 -2.69
C PRO A 301 19.12 6.97 -1.83
N VAL A 302 18.61 5.93 -2.47
CA VAL A 302 18.31 4.64 -1.82
C VAL A 302 19.57 4.09 -1.16
N ASN A 303 19.44 3.54 0.05
CA ASN A 303 20.52 3.00 0.88
C ASN A 303 21.55 4.02 1.40
N ASN A 304 21.37 5.33 1.16
CA ASN A 304 22.25 6.36 1.68
C ASN A 304 21.73 6.92 3.02
N TYR A 305 22.09 6.27 4.13
CA TYR A 305 21.64 6.66 5.47
C TYR A 305 22.25 8.01 5.92
N VAL A 306 23.45 8.37 5.42
CA VAL A 306 24.11 9.64 5.78
C VAL A 306 23.32 10.82 5.20
N GLU A 307 22.96 10.75 3.93
CA GLU A 307 22.18 11.82 3.30
C GLU A 307 20.75 11.89 3.85
N LEU A 308 20.15 10.73 4.17
CA LEU A 308 18.86 10.70 4.86
C LEU A 308 18.96 11.38 6.23
N ALA A 309 20.03 11.12 7.02
CA ALA A 309 20.27 11.80 8.28
C ALA A 309 20.45 13.32 8.10
N ASN A 310 21.22 13.74 7.10
CA ASN A 310 21.42 15.17 6.78
C ASN A 310 20.09 15.85 6.42
N ASN A 311 19.21 15.18 5.67
CA ASN A 311 17.88 15.69 5.36
C ASN A 311 17.01 15.83 6.62
N ILE A 312 17.06 14.87 7.55
CA ILE A 312 16.34 14.96 8.83
C ILE A 312 16.90 16.13 9.64
N ILE A 313 18.22 16.26 9.76
CA ILE A 313 18.91 17.36 10.47
C ILE A 313 18.48 18.71 9.91
N LYS A 314 18.47 18.83 8.59
CA LYS A 314 18.03 20.07 7.91
C LYS A 314 16.59 20.43 8.25
N LEU A 315 15.68 19.45 8.32
CA LEU A 315 14.29 19.70 8.73
C LEU A 315 14.16 20.07 10.23
N ILE A 316 15.10 19.64 11.08
CA ILE A 316 15.14 20.01 12.50
C ILE A 316 15.69 21.44 12.66
N GLU A 317 16.72 21.82 11.91
CA GLU A 317 17.40 23.10 12.04
C GLU A 317 16.65 24.26 11.39
N ASP A 318 15.96 23.99 10.27
CA ASP A 318 15.24 24.98 9.46
C ASP A 318 13.72 24.82 9.62
N ASP A 319 13.15 25.57 10.56
CA ASP A 319 11.72 25.55 10.87
C ASP A 319 10.87 26.02 9.68
N GLU A 320 11.32 27.05 8.94
CA GLU A 320 10.61 27.59 7.77
C GLU A 320 10.54 26.54 6.66
N LEU A 321 11.66 25.91 6.35
CA LEU A 321 11.72 24.84 5.34
C LEU A 321 10.81 23.67 5.75
N ARG A 322 10.91 23.21 7.02
CA ARG A 322 10.10 22.08 7.50
C ARG A 322 8.61 22.36 7.36
N ILE A 323 8.16 23.52 7.82
CA ILE A 323 6.76 23.94 7.78
C ILE A 323 6.30 24.06 6.32
N LYS A 324 7.07 24.75 5.48
CA LYS A 324 6.75 24.88 4.06
C LYS A 324 6.60 23.54 3.36
N LEU A 325 7.55 22.61 3.54
CA LEU A 325 7.47 21.29 2.92
C LEU A 325 6.27 20.49 3.42
N ALA A 326 5.92 20.60 4.70
CA ALA A 326 4.76 19.95 5.29
C ALA A 326 3.43 20.49 4.71
N GLU A 327 3.30 21.81 4.56
CA GLU A 327 2.13 22.47 3.97
C GLU A 327 2.00 22.13 2.48
N ASP A 328 3.07 22.27 1.70
CA ASP A 328 3.09 21.96 0.28
C ASP A 328 2.80 20.45 0.04
N GLY A 329 3.32 19.59 0.91
CA GLY A 329 3.06 18.16 0.90
C GLY A 329 1.60 17.83 1.16
N SER A 330 1.02 18.38 2.21
CA SER A 330 -0.40 18.15 2.56
C SER A 330 -1.32 18.64 1.45
N LYS A 331 -1.06 19.80 0.87
CA LYS A 331 -1.80 20.38 -0.25
C LYS A 331 -1.69 19.52 -1.52
N CYS A 332 -0.51 18.95 -1.78
CA CYS A 332 -0.28 18.06 -2.92
C CYS A 332 -1.12 16.79 -2.79
N ILE A 333 -1.14 16.16 -1.61
CA ILE A 333 -1.88 14.91 -1.37
C ILE A 333 -3.40 15.12 -1.44
N GLY A 334 -3.91 16.30 -1.16
CA GLY A 334 -5.34 16.62 -1.30
C GLY A 334 -5.93 16.34 -2.69
N ARG A 335 -5.08 16.16 -3.72
CA ARG A 335 -5.49 15.82 -5.09
C ARG A 335 -5.67 14.31 -5.34
N TYR A 336 -5.30 13.47 -4.39
CA TYR A 336 -5.36 12.01 -4.51
C TYR A 336 -6.62 11.47 -3.85
N SER A 337 -7.79 11.76 -4.43
CA SER A 337 -9.07 11.37 -3.85
C SER A 337 -9.51 9.97 -4.27
N PHE A 338 -10.17 9.27 -3.36
CA PHE A 338 -10.82 7.99 -3.68
C PHE A 338 -11.99 8.15 -4.67
N GLU A 339 -12.66 9.29 -4.66
CA GLU A 339 -13.77 9.57 -5.57
C GLU A 339 -13.29 9.57 -7.02
N GLU A 340 -12.24 10.33 -7.31
CA GLU A 340 -11.63 10.40 -8.64
C GLU A 340 -11.03 9.06 -9.08
N ALA A 341 -10.27 8.41 -8.20
CA ALA A 341 -9.64 7.12 -8.52
C ALA A 341 -10.68 6.02 -8.76
N THR A 342 -11.78 5.99 -7.98
CA THR A 342 -12.87 5.01 -8.19
C THR A 342 -13.59 5.27 -9.50
N LYS A 343 -13.89 6.55 -9.81
CA LYS A 343 -14.49 6.92 -11.09
C LYS A 343 -13.62 6.52 -12.27
N THR A 344 -12.32 6.81 -12.21
CA THR A 344 -11.37 6.39 -13.26
C THR A 344 -11.36 4.87 -13.45
N LEU A 345 -11.41 4.11 -12.36
CA LEU A 345 -11.48 2.64 -12.42
C LEU A 345 -12.81 2.16 -13.03
N GLU A 346 -13.94 2.78 -12.70
CA GLU A 346 -15.25 2.49 -13.29
C GLU A 346 -15.30 2.80 -14.78
N ASP A 347 -14.73 3.93 -15.19
CA ASP A 347 -14.65 4.33 -16.60
C ASP A 347 -13.82 3.30 -17.40
N ILE A 348 -12.65 2.88 -16.89
CA ILE A 348 -11.81 1.83 -17.49
C ILE A 348 -12.57 0.50 -17.63
N PHE A 349 -13.34 0.11 -16.61
CA PHE A 349 -14.12 -1.11 -16.66
C PHE A 349 -15.28 -1.01 -17.66
N THR A 350 -15.92 0.14 -17.76
CA THR A 350 -17.04 0.38 -18.69
C THR A 350 -16.56 0.43 -20.15
N GLU A 351 -15.41 1.08 -20.43
CA GLU A 351 -14.77 1.08 -21.76
C GLU A 351 -14.36 -0.31 -22.22
N GLY A 352 -14.16 -1.23 -21.31
CA GLY A 352 -13.66 -2.56 -21.59
C GLY A 352 -14.74 -3.62 -21.83
N LEU A 353 -16.01 -3.31 -21.56
CA LEU A 353 -17.17 -4.17 -21.82
C LEU A 353 -17.77 -3.92 -23.21
#